data_df61766ee6ba8a16c24e806b0c270bb5
#
_entry.id   df61766ee6ba8a16c24e806b0c270bb5
#
_cell.length_a   1.000
_cell.length_b   1.000
_cell.length_c   1.000
_cell.angle_alpha   90.00
_cell.angle_beta   90.00
_cell.angle_gamma   90.00
#
_symmetry.space_group_name_H-M   'P 1'
#
loop_
_entity.id
_entity.type
_entity.pdbx_description
1 polymer ?
#
loop_
_entity_poly.entity_id
_entity_poly.type
_entity_poly.pdbx_seq_one_letter_code
_entity_poly.pdbx_strand_id
1 'polypeptide(L)'
;VDGVPYDGNISAINPNDIETMTVLKDASAGALYGSRGANGVILITTKKGKSGKTTVGVSANFTVANAANLLDLMSLEEYAQYRLVYGGGYKKDDNGDWNLWKINKETGENEWNDAFQFFLQDGGVYRKNGENSKLKEKWTLLNPIDWQKEIYSTAFSQNYSVTLNGGSEKTTYFASASYKDIEGLVEGTGLKQGDFRLNLNSTLAKNITMAISVNGSIKQNDMMSGGNTTGGATGSISNVALSSAPYVKSQEEMELTTPNLADRATVWTWVEDYDDTTIEKTFRGSLDLNWKIFKFLSYNLRAGGNISIQDRDRWFNITLYTGSAQNGYITQSDFNRSNYSVENVFQFNHEVKGIVDINATAGITYDTYRSLNTLTVGNDFNNYSFRSNGMHMAGNVEYKQPAQRDYQLLSFLARANLSFLQGRYLLTASIRGDG
;
A
#
# COMPACT_ATOMS: atom_id res chain seq x y z
N VAL A 1 9.66 -17.28 -2.43
CA VAL A 1 8.68 -18.01 -1.65
C VAL A 1 8.64 -19.44 -2.16
N ASP A 2 8.83 -20.42 -1.29
CA ASP A 2 8.90 -21.85 -1.62
C ASP A 2 9.83 -22.17 -2.81
N GLY A 3 10.95 -21.46 -2.90
CA GLY A 3 11.96 -21.58 -3.94
C GLY A 3 11.67 -20.87 -5.27
N VAL A 4 10.50 -20.26 -5.44
CA VAL A 4 10.15 -19.47 -6.64
C VAL A 4 10.35 -18.00 -6.37
N PRO A 5 10.98 -17.22 -7.30
CA PRO A 5 11.10 -15.78 -7.19
C PRO A 5 9.73 -15.10 -7.01
N TYR A 6 9.67 -14.12 -6.13
CA TYR A 6 8.45 -13.37 -5.82
C TYR A 6 8.71 -11.86 -5.87
N ASP A 7 8.15 -11.18 -6.84
CA ASP A 7 8.30 -9.74 -7.05
C ASP A 7 7.09 -8.94 -6.51
N GLY A 8 6.19 -9.60 -5.77
CA GLY A 8 5.02 -8.98 -5.15
C GLY A 8 5.32 -8.36 -3.78
N ASN A 9 4.30 -7.71 -3.22
CA ASN A 9 4.39 -7.20 -1.86
C ASN A 9 4.32 -8.34 -0.85
N ILE A 10 5.27 -8.42 0.08
CA ILE A 10 5.31 -9.46 1.13
C ILE A 10 4.06 -9.45 2.01
N SER A 11 3.40 -8.29 2.18
CA SER A 11 2.15 -8.18 2.92
C SER A 11 0.96 -8.92 2.29
N ALA A 12 1.08 -9.32 1.01
CA ALA A 12 0.10 -10.16 0.33
C ALA A 12 0.18 -11.63 0.73
N ILE A 13 1.23 -12.04 1.46
CA ILE A 13 1.38 -13.40 1.97
C ILE A 13 0.72 -13.47 3.34
N ASN A 14 -0.23 -14.41 3.53
CA ASN A 14 -0.86 -14.58 4.83
C ASN A 14 0.19 -15.07 5.86
N PRO A 15 0.46 -14.32 6.96
CA PRO A 15 1.42 -14.71 7.98
C PRO A 15 1.11 -16.08 8.59
N ASN A 16 -0.16 -16.46 8.68
CA ASN A 16 -0.57 -17.75 9.23
C ASN A 16 -0.14 -18.94 8.36
N ASP A 17 0.22 -18.72 7.10
CA ASP A 17 0.70 -19.76 6.20
C ASP A 17 2.23 -19.89 6.22
N ILE A 18 2.95 -18.97 6.85
CA ILE A 18 4.41 -18.98 6.90
C ILE A 18 4.88 -19.97 7.97
N GLU A 19 5.78 -20.87 7.58
CA GLU A 19 6.53 -21.77 8.50
C GLU A 19 7.81 -21.09 8.96
N THR A 20 8.62 -20.58 8.00
CA THR A 20 9.88 -19.89 8.31
C THR A 20 10.11 -18.71 7.37
N MET A 21 10.77 -17.70 7.93
CA MET A 21 11.29 -16.56 7.16
C MET A 21 12.77 -16.39 7.52
N THR A 22 13.64 -16.42 6.51
CA THR A 22 15.09 -16.28 6.70
C THR A 22 15.62 -15.19 5.79
N VAL A 23 16.42 -14.27 6.35
CA VAL A 23 17.06 -13.19 5.61
C VAL A 23 18.50 -13.57 5.35
N LEU A 24 18.88 -13.69 4.07
CA LEU A 24 20.24 -13.95 3.63
C LEU A 24 20.89 -12.63 3.23
N LYS A 25 21.95 -12.23 3.95
CA LYS A 25 22.67 -10.97 3.70
C LYS A 25 24.08 -11.21 3.16
N ASP A 26 24.51 -12.47 3.05
CA ASP A 26 25.88 -12.85 2.68
C ASP A 26 26.11 -12.80 1.17
N ALA A 27 27.34 -12.47 0.77
CA ALA A 27 27.77 -12.53 -0.63
C ALA A 27 27.62 -13.94 -1.24
N SER A 28 27.70 -15.00 -0.42
CA SER A 28 27.50 -16.39 -0.84
C SER A 28 26.03 -16.70 -1.23
N ALA A 29 25.08 -16.01 -0.60
CA ALA A 29 23.68 -16.08 -0.97
C ALA A 29 23.43 -15.36 -2.31
N GLY A 30 24.09 -14.21 -2.52
CA GLY A 30 24.06 -13.49 -3.80
C GLY A 30 24.52 -14.35 -4.98
N ALA A 31 25.52 -15.23 -4.78
CA ALA A 31 26.00 -16.12 -5.82
C ALA A 31 24.96 -17.17 -6.29
N LEU A 32 24.03 -17.58 -5.41
CA LEU A 32 22.95 -18.53 -5.78
C LEU A 32 21.79 -17.83 -6.49
N TYR A 33 21.49 -16.59 -6.10
CA TYR A 33 20.33 -15.84 -6.60
C TYR A 33 20.70 -14.82 -7.69
N GLY A 34 22.00 -14.71 -8.02
CA GLY A 34 22.51 -13.83 -9.09
C GLY A 34 22.29 -12.35 -8.80
N SER A 35 22.14 -11.55 -9.85
CA SER A 35 21.92 -10.11 -9.78
C SER A 35 20.71 -9.70 -8.93
N ARG A 36 19.70 -10.56 -8.82
CA ARG A 36 18.52 -10.33 -7.96
C ARG A 36 18.84 -10.39 -6.47
N GLY A 37 19.90 -11.08 -6.07
CA GLY A 37 20.35 -11.19 -4.69
C GLY A 37 21.24 -10.03 -4.21
N ALA A 38 21.53 -9.02 -5.06
CA ALA A 38 22.45 -7.93 -4.74
C ALA A 38 22.08 -7.12 -3.47
N ASN A 39 20.80 -6.99 -3.18
CA ASN A 39 20.29 -6.29 -1.99
C ASN A 39 19.91 -7.24 -0.84
N GLY A 40 20.33 -8.51 -0.92
CA GLY A 40 19.94 -9.58 0.00
C GLY A 40 18.72 -10.36 -0.50
N VAL A 41 18.46 -11.50 0.15
CA VAL A 41 17.37 -12.42 -0.20
C VAL A 41 16.57 -12.77 1.03
N ILE A 42 15.24 -12.68 0.92
CA ILE A 42 14.31 -13.15 1.95
C ILE A 42 13.74 -14.48 1.49
N LEU A 43 14.08 -15.56 2.20
CA LEU A 43 13.52 -16.89 1.95
C LEU A 43 12.28 -17.07 2.82
N ILE A 44 11.15 -17.34 2.19
CA ILE A 44 9.90 -17.65 2.88
C ILE A 44 9.53 -19.09 2.53
N THR A 45 9.39 -19.91 3.56
CA THR A 45 8.88 -21.28 3.43
C THR A 45 7.48 -21.32 4.04
N THR A 46 6.53 -21.87 3.29
CA THR A 46 5.16 -21.99 3.76
C THR A 46 4.93 -23.34 4.45
N LYS A 47 3.89 -23.38 5.31
CA LYS A 47 3.50 -24.57 6.07
C LYS A 47 3.25 -25.77 5.14
N LYS A 48 3.78 -26.93 5.50
CA LYS A 48 3.63 -28.19 4.77
C LYS A 48 2.71 -29.14 5.53
N GLY A 49 2.12 -30.08 4.82
CA GLY A 49 1.35 -31.17 5.40
C GLY A 49 2.20 -32.08 6.29
N LYS A 50 1.61 -32.61 7.32
CA LYS A 50 2.21 -33.63 8.22
C LYS A 50 1.46 -34.93 8.08
N SER A 51 2.16 -36.08 8.14
CA SER A 51 1.50 -37.40 8.14
C SER A 51 0.68 -37.58 9.41
N GLY A 52 -0.45 -38.24 9.28
CA GLY A 52 -1.38 -38.49 10.38
C GLY A 52 -2.82 -38.18 10.02
N LYS A 53 -3.70 -38.27 11.02
CA LYS A 53 -5.11 -37.91 10.89
C LYS A 53 -5.24 -36.44 10.52
N THR A 54 -6.21 -36.12 9.69
CA THR A 54 -6.53 -34.73 9.34
C THR A 54 -6.87 -33.94 10.59
N THR A 55 -6.16 -32.85 10.77
CA THR A 55 -6.45 -31.82 11.79
C THR A 55 -7.06 -30.62 11.15
N VAL A 56 -8.09 -30.08 11.77
CA VAL A 56 -8.75 -28.83 11.37
C VAL A 56 -8.40 -27.77 12.39
N GLY A 57 -7.83 -26.68 11.93
CA GLY A 57 -7.60 -25.50 12.75
C GLY A 57 -8.55 -24.38 12.31
N VAL A 58 -9.18 -23.73 13.27
CA VAL A 58 -10.00 -22.54 13.02
C VAL A 58 -9.48 -21.42 13.91
N SER A 59 -9.29 -20.23 13.36
CA SER A 59 -8.95 -19.05 14.14
C SER A 59 -9.81 -17.86 13.73
N ALA A 60 -10.17 -17.05 14.72
CA ALA A 60 -10.83 -15.76 14.54
C ALA A 60 -10.11 -14.75 15.43
N ASN A 61 -9.66 -13.65 14.83
CA ASN A 61 -8.99 -12.58 15.52
C ASN A 61 -9.77 -11.28 15.28
N PHE A 62 -10.02 -10.56 16.36
CA PHE A 62 -10.67 -9.26 16.33
C PHE A 62 -9.71 -8.23 16.90
N THR A 63 -9.63 -7.09 16.24
CA THR A 63 -8.75 -6.00 16.65
C THR A 63 -9.55 -4.71 16.67
N VAL A 64 -9.44 -3.98 17.77
CA VAL A 64 -9.93 -2.61 17.90
C VAL A 64 -8.71 -1.68 17.94
N ALA A 65 -8.67 -0.69 17.08
CA ALA A 65 -7.59 0.27 17.00
C ALA A 65 -8.12 1.70 17.07
N ASN A 66 -7.39 2.56 17.79
CA ASN A 66 -7.65 3.99 17.86
C ASN A 66 -6.36 4.75 17.57
N ALA A 67 -6.47 5.98 17.12
CA ALA A 67 -5.32 6.87 17.01
C ALA A 67 -4.69 7.08 18.40
N ALA A 68 -3.43 6.67 18.55
CA ALA A 68 -2.76 6.71 19.86
C ALA A 68 -2.41 8.14 20.26
N ASN A 69 -1.93 8.95 19.32
CA ASN A 69 -1.57 10.36 19.53
C ASN A 69 -2.02 11.16 18.31
N LEU A 70 -2.70 12.26 18.56
CA LEU A 70 -2.96 13.29 17.58
C LEU A 70 -1.90 14.39 17.72
N LEU A 71 -1.65 15.11 16.64
CA LEU A 71 -0.78 16.27 16.69
C LEU A 71 -1.48 17.40 17.48
N ASP A 72 -0.73 18.11 18.26
CA ASP A 72 -1.20 19.32 18.93
C ASP A 72 -1.24 20.46 17.89
N LEU A 73 -2.44 20.77 17.44
CA LEU A 73 -2.69 21.80 16.44
C LEU A 73 -3.15 23.10 17.12
N MET A 74 -3.01 24.20 16.40
CA MET A 74 -3.51 25.49 16.88
C MET A 74 -5.00 25.41 17.18
N SER A 75 -5.39 25.88 18.36
CA SER A 75 -6.78 26.19 18.67
C SER A 75 -7.30 27.29 17.74
N LEU A 76 -8.61 27.48 17.68
CA LEU A 76 -9.18 28.59 16.90
C LEU A 76 -8.67 29.96 17.36
N GLU A 77 -8.45 30.13 18.65
CA GLU A 77 -7.91 31.39 19.23
C GLU A 77 -6.45 31.59 18.80
N GLU A 78 -5.61 30.59 18.95
CA GLU A 78 -4.20 30.59 18.51
C GLU A 78 -4.08 30.85 17.02
N TYR A 79 -4.92 30.17 16.22
CA TYR A 79 -4.98 30.38 14.78
C TYR A 79 -5.36 31.84 14.43
N ALA A 80 -6.38 32.39 15.10
CA ALA A 80 -6.76 33.78 14.88
C ALA A 80 -5.63 34.75 15.26
N GLN A 81 -4.95 34.53 16.38
CA GLN A 81 -3.77 35.29 16.78
C GLN A 81 -2.63 35.17 15.78
N TYR A 82 -2.33 33.94 15.36
CA TYR A 82 -1.33 33.70 14.30
C TYR A 82 -1.65 34.46 13.01
N ARG A 83 -2.90 34.40 12.57
CA ARG A 83 -3.38 35.14 11.38
C ARG A 83 -3.32 36.64 11.55
N LEU A 84 -3.59 37.14 12.74
CA LEU A 84 -3.43 38.54 13.07
C LEU A 84 -1.97 39.01 13.01
N VAL A 85 -1.04 38.19 13.48
CA VAL A 85 0.40 38.51 13.50
C VAL A 85 1.05 38.38 12.14
N TYR A 86 0.82 37.27 11.41
CA TYR A 86 1.54 36.94 10.21
C TYR A 86 0.75 37.13 8.91
N GLY A 87 -0.57 37.27 8.99
CA GLY A 87 -1.44 37.32 7.81
C GLY A 87 -1.77 38.72 7.29
N GLY A 88 -1.39 39.79 7.96
CA GLY A 88 -1.89 41.12 7.60
C GLY A 88 -0.95 42.32 7.80
N GLY A 89 0.30 42.09 8.09
CA GLY A 89 1.26 43.20 8.20
C GLY A 89 1.05 44.11 9.43
N TYR A 90 0.52 43.54 10.51
CA TYR A 90 0.25 44.29 11.75
C TYR A 90 1.52 44.62 12.51
N LYS A 91 1.62 45.87 12.90
CA LYS A 91 2.61 46.31 13.87
C LYS A 91 1.90 46.51 15.22
N LYS A 92 2.54 46.03 16.25
CA LYS A 92 2.21 46.49 17.60
C LYS A 92 2.48 47.98 17.69
N ASP A 93 1.69 48.69 18.46
CA ASP A 93 2.00 50.07 18.81
C ASP A 93 3.27 50.16 19.67
N ASP A 94 3.68 51.37 19.98
CA ASP A 94 4.89 51.65 20.78
C ASP A 94 4.80 51.05 22.21
N ASN A 95 3.59 50.71 22.69
CA ASN A 95 3.32 50.09 23.99
C ASN A 95 3.31 48.55 23.91
N GLY A 96 3.44 47.97 22.71
CA GLY A 96 3.37 46.55 22.49
C GLY A 96 1.96 45.99 22.31
N ASP A 97 0.95 46.85 22.27
CA ASP A 97 -0.44 46.45 22.09
C ASP A 97 -0.85 46.39 20.63
N TRP A 98 -1.75 45.43 20.32
CA TRP A 98 -2.32 45.31 18.99
C TRP A 98 -3.38 46.40 18.76
N ASN A 99 -3.12 47.32 17.82
CA ASN A 99 -4.08 48.38 17.49
C ASN A 99 -5.25 47.83 16.68
N LEU A 100 -6.21 47.22 17.36
CA LEU A 100 -7.44 46.64 16.77
C LEU A 100 -8.42 47.75 16.32
N TRP A 101 -8.24 48.95 16.84
CA TRP A 101 -9.11 50.10 16.59
C TRP A 101 -8.33 51.23 15.93
N LYS A 102 -8.95 51.89 14.97
CA LYS A 102 -8.49 53.15 14.40
C LYS A 102 -9.47 54.28 14.78
N ILE A 103 -8.99 55.45 14.93
CA ILE A 103 -9.87 56.63 15.15
C ILE A 103 -10.39 57.05 13.79
N ASN A 104 -11.71 57.09 13.63
CA ASN A 104 -12.34 57.72 12.48
C ASN A 104 -12.06 59.23 12.55
N LYS A 105 -11.35 59.72 11.54
CA LYS A 105 -10.94 61.14 11.51
C LYS A 105 -12.11 62.10 11.30
N GLU A 106 -13.26 61.65 10.85
CA GLU A 106 -14.44 62.46 10.58
C GLU A 106 -15.35 62.53 11.83
N THR A 107 -15.52 61.38 12.52
CA THR A 107 -16.43 61.30 13.69
C THR A 107 -15.71 61.37 15.02
N GLY A 108 -14.40 61.18 15.08
CA GLY A 108 -13.62 61.07 16.30
C GLY A 108 -13.84 59.79 17.11
N GLU A 109 -14.65 58.88 16.60
CA GLU A 109 -14.98 57.63 17.28
C GLU A 109 -13.99 56.50 16.91
N ASN A 110 -13.86 55.55 17.82
CA ASN A 110 -13.07 54.34 17.58
C ASN A 110 -13.81 53.44 16.58
N GLU A 111 -13.18 53.22 15.45
CA GLU A 111 -13.64 52.26 14.48
C GLU A 111 -12.73 51.02 14.46
N TRP A 112 -13.34 49.87 14.21
CA TRP A 112 -12.59 48.64 13.96
C TRP A 112 -11.61 48.82 12.78
N ASN A 113 -10.37 48.40 12.96
CA ASN A 113 -9.39 48.47 11.90
C ASN A 113 -9.74 47.42 10.80
N ASP A 114 -10.24 47.89 9.66
CA ASP A 114 -10.72 47.05 8.56
C ASP A 114 -9.67 46.11 7.95
N ALA A 115 -8.40 46.33 8.29
CA ALA A 115 -7.35 45.43 7.90
C ALA A 115 -7.41 44.09 8.63
N PHE A 116 -8.07 43.97 9.79
CA PHE A 116 -8.17 42.72 10.54
C PHE A 116 -9.27 41.85 9.98
N GLN A 117 -8.91 40.56 9.80
CA GLN A 117 -9.87 39.52 9.36
C GLN A 117 -10.54 38.80 10.52
N PHE A 118 -9.94 38.84 11.72
CA PHE A 118 -10.41 38.16 12.91
C PHE A 118 -10.38 39.11 14.12
N PHE A 119 -11.26 38.87 15.08
CA PHE A 119 -11.15 39.46 16.41
C PHE A 119 -11.69 38.50 17.47
N LEU A 120 -11.23 38.70 18.71
CA LEU A 120 -11.63 37.91 19.86
C LEU A 120 -12.47 38.80 20.79
N GLN A 121 -13.65 38.34 21.16
CA GLN A 121 -14.54 39.02 22.09
C GLN A 121 -15.35 37.99 22.87
N ASP A 122 -15.44 38.18 24.20
CA ASP A 122 -16.26 37.37 25.11
C ASP A 122 -16.05 35.85 24.97
N GLY A 123 -14.79 35.41 24.74
CA GLY A 123 -14.42 34.01 24.55
C GLY A 123 -14.76 33.46 23.18
N GLY A 124 -15.19 34.28 22.23
CA GLY A 124 -15.46 33.89 20.85
C GLY A 124 -14.46 34.49 19.86
N VAL A 125 -14.22 33.76 18.75
CA VAL A 125 -13.46 34.25 17.61
C VAL A 125 -14.41 34.58 16.48
N TYR A 126 -14.34 35.84 16.04
CA TYR A 126 -15.17 36.37 14.97
C TYR A 126 -14.33 36.64 13.73
N ARG A 127 -14.87 36.34 12.57
CA ARG A 127 -14.26 36.62 11.26
C ARG A 127 -15.06 37.73 10.55
N LYS A 128 -14.34 38.66 9.92
CA LYS A 128 -14.94 39.70 9.10
C LYS A 128 -15.49 39.08 7.80
N ASN A 129 -16.72 39.39 7.47
CA ASN A 129 -17.32 39.02 6.19
C ASN A 129 -16.79 39.96 5.11
N GLY A 130 -16.55 39.45 3.91
CA GLY A 130 -16.04 40.24 2.79
C GLY A 130 -17.00 41.39 2.42
N GLU A 131 -16.48 42.47 1.84
CA GLU A 131 -17.28 43.64 1.42
C GLU A 131 -18.42 43.29 0.43
N ASN A 132 -18.20 42.24 -0.39
CA ASN A 132 -19.18 41.70 -1.33
C ASN A 132 -20.05 40.59 -0.73
N SER A 133 -19.92 40.33 0.59
CA SER A 133 -20.73 39.30 1.26
C SER A 133 -22.17 39.71 1.29
N LYS A 134 -23.07 38.81 0.93
CA LYS A 134 -24.53 39.02 1.08
C LYS A 134 -25.01 38.80 2.51
N LEU A 135 -24.12 38.42 3.45
CA LEU A 135 -24.45 38.31 4.87
C LEU A 135 -24.81 39.70 5.43
N LYS A 136 -25.91 39.76 6.16
CA LYS A 136 -26.40 40.99 6.77
C LYS A 136 -25.46 41.51 7.84
N GLU A 137 -24.76 40.60 8.53
CA GLU A 137 -23.84 40.93 9.61
C GLU A 137 -22.42 41.13 9.09
N LYS A 138 -21.72 42.11 9.61
CA LYS A 138 -20.34 42.44 9.28
C LYS A 138 -19.36 41.35 9.75
N TRP A 139 -19.72 40.65 10.80
CA TRP A 139 -18.90 39.63 11.50
C TRP A 139 -19.67 38.35 11.71
N THR A 140 -18.99 37.23 11.57
CA THR A 140 -19.54 35.92 11.86
C THR A 140 -18.73 35.26 12.98
N LEU A 141 -19.42 34.80 14.01
CA LEU A 141 -18.84 33.95 15.06
C LEU A 141 -18.44 32.61 14.45
N LEU A 142 -17.19 32.19 14.68
CA LEU A 142 -16.66 30.93 14.16
C LEU A 142 -16.88 29.80 15.16
N ASN A 143 -17.22 28.63 14.63
CA ASN A 143 -17.32 27.41 15.40
C ASN A 143 -16.00 26.65 15.33
N PRO A 144 -15.32 26.36 16.45
CA PRO A 144 -14.07 25.62 16.46
C PRO A 144 -14.27 24.17 16.07
N ILE A 145 -13.30 23.59 15.37
CA ILE A 145 -13.25 22.19 15.02
C ILE A 145 -11.82 21.66 15.05
N ASP A 146 -11.66 20.42 15.49
CA ASP A 146 -10.43 19.67 15.38
C ASP A 146 -10.57 18.65 14.23
N TRP A 147 -10.07 19.03 13.06
CA TRP A 147 -10.17 18.21 11.85
C TRP A 147 -9.51 16.84 11.98
N GLN A 148 -8.56 16.65 12.87
CA GLN A 148 -7.99 15.32 13.10
C GLN A 148 -9.01 14.38 13.74
N LYS A 149 -9.85 14.89 14.66
CA LYS A 149 -10.91 14.08 15.27
C LYS A 149 -12.03 13.73 14.30
N GLU A 150 -12.20 14.56 13.26
CA GLU A 150 -13.22 14.30 12.24
C GLU A 150 -12.80 13.20 11.24
N ILE A 151 -11.50 12.97 11.03
CA ILE A 151 -11.02 11.98 10.09
C ILE A 151 -10.61 10.65 10.74
N TYR A 152 -10.34 10.65 12.05
CA TYR A 152 -9.93 9.44 12.74
C TYR A 152 -11.11 8.83 13.49
N SER A 153 -11.39 7.56 13.18
CA SER A 153 -12.41 6.77 13.83
C SER A 153 -11.79 5.57 14.57
N THR A 154 -12.57 4.96 15.44
CA THR A 154 -12.23 3.67 16.02
C THR A 154 -12.38 2.61 14.94
N ALA A 155 -11.29 1.96 14.54
CA ALA A 155 -11.28 0.91 13.55
C ALA A 155 -11.51 -0.47 14.17
N PHE A 156 -12.43 -1.25 13.60
CA PHE A 156 -12.73 -2.62 13.99
C PHE A 156 -12.33 -3.57 12.89
N SER A 157 -11.33 -4.42 13.14
CA SER A 157 -10.81 -5.35 12.15
C SER A 157 -11.08 -6.79 12.54
N GLN A 158 -11.32 -7.63 11.54
CA GLN A 158 -11.65 -9.06 11.69
C GLN A 158 -10.75 -9.89 10.77
N ASN A 159 -10.30 -11.04 11.29
CA ASN A 159 -9.52 -11.99 10.51
C ASN A 159 -9.94 -13.41 10.88
N TYR A 160 -10.43 -14.14 9.88
CA TYR A 160 -10.88 -15.52 10.02
C TYR A 160 -9.96 -16.43 9.21
N SER A 161 -9.60 -17.57 9.74
CA SER A 161 -8.87 -18.57 8.96
C SER A 161 -9.27 -20.00 9.33
N VAL A 162 -9.28 -20.86 8.33
CA VAL A 162 -9.48 -22.30 8.46
C VAL A 162 -8.28 -22.98 7.83
N THR A 163 -7.71 -23.96 8.52
CA THR A 163 -6.60 -24.76 8.05
C THR A 163 -6.91 -26.23 8.14
N LEU A 164 -6.47 -26.99 7.15
CA LEU A 164 -6.54 -28.44 7.12
C LEU A 164 -5.11 -28.97 6.96
N ASN A 165 -4.71 -29.88 7.84
CA ASN A 165 -3.38 -30.50 7.80
C ASN A 165 -3.51 -32.00 8.04
N GLY A 166 -2.92 -32.82 7.16
CA GLY A 166 -3.00 -34.25 7.29
C GLY A 166 -2.29 -35.00 6.16
N GLY A 167 -2.47 -36.32 6.15
CA GLY A 167 -1.96 -37.16 5.09
C GLY A 167 -1.48 -38.51 5.56
N SER A 168 -1.00 -39.29 4.62
CA SER A 168 -0.34 -40.59 4.83
C SER A 168 1.18 -40.42 4.91
N GLU A 169 1.89 -41.52 5.11
CA GLU A 169 3.37 -41.55 4.98
C GLU A 169 3.86 -41.17 3.59
N LYS A 170 3.05 -41.39 2.56
CA LYS A 170 3.45 -41.12 1.15
C LYS A 170 2.99 -39.76 0.66
N THR A 171 1.86 -39.26 1.15
CA THR A 171 1.28 -38.02 0.66
C THR A 171 0.74 -37.20 1.81
N THR A 172 1.22 -35.97 1.95
CA THR A 172 0.77 -35.02 2.97
C THR A 172 0.25 -33.76 2.31
N TYR A 173 -0.72 -33.13 2.95
CA TYR A 173 -1.32 -31.89 2.46
C TYR A 173 -1.51 -30.89 3.57
N PHE A 174 -1.40 -29.65 3.19
CA PHE A 174 -1.83 -28.49 3.98
C PHE A 174 -2.72 -27.64 3.08
N ALA A 175 -3.91 -27.31 3.56
CA ALA A 175 -4.80 -26.35 2.88
C ALA A 175 -5.20 -25.28 3.87
N SER A 176 -5.33 -24.04 3.42
CA SER A 176 -5.85 -22.92 4.20
C SER A 176 -6.78 -22.04 3.36
N ALA A 177 -7.77 -21.49 4.03
CA ALA A 177 -8.57 -20.38 3.52
C ALA A 177 -8.68 -19.31 4.59
N SER A 178 -8.57 -18.05 4.21
CA SER A 178 -8.69 -16.93 5.14
C SER A 178 -9.46 -15.77 4.52
N TYR A 179 -10.11 -15.02 5.38
CA TYR A 179 -10.72 -13.74 5.05
C TYR A 179 -10.37 -12.73 6.14
N LYS A 180 -9.94 -11.56 5.74
CA LYS A 180 -9.70 -10.42 6.62
C LYS A 180 -10.41 -9.20 6.10
N ASP A 181 -10.97 -8.44 7.04
CA ASP A 181 -11.58 -7.14 6.84
C ASP A 181 -10.93 -6.20 7.86
N ILE A 182 -10.13 -5.28 7.36
CA ILE A 182 -9.35 -4.33 8.16
C ILE A 182 -9.88 -2.95 7.87
N GLU A 183 -10.52 -2.34 8.86
CA GLU A 183 -10.86 -0.93 8.80
C GLU A 183 -9.61 -0.09 9.09
N GLY A 184 -9.44 0.99 8.31
CA GLY A 184 -8.41 1.98 8.57
C GLY A 184 -8.84 2.96 9.67
N LEU A 185 -7.87 3.57 10.34
CA LEU A 185 -8.15 4.64 11.31
C LEU A 185 -8.70 5.90 10.65
N VAL A 186 -8.35 6.12 9.39
CA VAL A 186 -8.89 7.22 8.58
C VAL A 186 -10.18 6.75 7.94
N GLU A 187 -11.26 7.52 8.11
CA GLU A 187 -12.56 7.21 7.55
C GLU A 187 -12.50 7.02 6.04
N GLY A 188 -13.25 6.05 5.51
CA GLY A 188 -13.25 5.68 4.10
C GLY A 188 -12.03 4.84 3.66
N THR A 189 -11.13 4.46 4.59
CA THR A 189 -10.00 3.58 4.27
C THR A 189 -10.19 2.18 4.83
N GLY A 190 -9.72 1.19 4.10
CA GLY A 190 -9.83 -0.20 4.54
C GLY A 190 -9.20 -1.19 3.59
N LEU A 191 -9.11 -2.44 4.04
CA LEU A 191 -8.59 -3.56 3.26
C LEU A 191 -9.43 -4.80 3.50
N LYS A 192 -9.97 -5.35 2.42
CA LYS A 192 -10.63 -6.67 2.41
C LYS A 192 -9.80 -7.64 1.61
N GLN A 193 -9.53 -8.81 2.16
CA GLN A 193 -8.71 -9.80 1.47
C GLN A 193 -9.20 -11.22 1.76
N GLY A 194 -9.38 -11.98 0.68
CA GLY A 194 -9.60 -13.42 0.71
C GLY A 194 -8.39 -14.15 0.16
N ASP A 195 -7.93 -15.19 0.86
CA ASP A 195 -6.78 -16.01 0.45
C ASP A 195 -7.15 -17.48 0.49
N PHE A 196 -6.57 -18.26 -0.42
CA PHE A 196 -6.53 -19.70 -0.30
C PHE A 196 -5.13 -20.23 -0.59
N ARG A 197 -4.79 -21.37 -0.01
CA ARG A 197 -3.53 -22.08 -0.23
C ARG A 197 -3.75 -23.59 -0.22
N LEU A 198 -3.01 -24.28 -1.07
CA LEU A 198 -2.89 -25.74 -1.06
C LEU A 198 -1.42 -26.12 -1.26
N ASN A 199 -0.86 -26.85 -0.31
CA ASN A 199 0.46 -27.47 -0.41
C ASN A 199 0.31 -28.98 -0.34
N LEU A 200 0.80 -29.67 -1.35
CA LEU A 200 0.80 -31.12 -1.47
C LEU A 200 2.24 -31.62 -1.56
N ASN A 201 2.63 -32.58 -0.73
CA ASN A 201 3.92 -33.25 -0.84
C ASN A 201 3.65 -34.74 -1.01
N SER A 202 4.26 -35.35 -2.01
CA SER A 202 4.04 -36.77 -2.32
C SER A 202 5.33 -37.48 -2.65
N THR A 203 5.48 -38.69 -2.14
CA THR A 203 6.51 -39.66 -2.54
C THR A 203 5.95 -40.54 -3.63
N LEU A 204 6.25 -40.20 -4.89
CA LEU A 204 5.74 -40.88 -6.06
C LEU A 204 6.39 -42.27 -6.24
N ALA A 205 7.67 -42.37 -5.93
CA ALA A 205 8.46 -43.60 -5.94
C ALA A 205 9.51 -43.53 -4.80
N LYS A 206 10.19 -44.68 -4.53
CA LYS A 206 11.23 -44.71 -3.47
C LYS A 206 12.31 -43.62 -3.61
N ASN A 207 12.52 -43.15 -4.82
CA ASN A 207 13.57 -42.21 -5.17
C ASN A 207 13.01 -40.92 -5.85
N ILE A 208 11.70 -40.73 -5.88
CA ILE A 208 11.06 -39.54 -6.49
C ILE A 208 10.08 -38.92 -5.50
N THR A 209 10.31 -37.66 -5.17
CA THR A 209 9.40 -36.86 -4.37
C THR A 209 8.92 -35.62 -5.15
N MET A 210 7.68 -35.21 -4.92
CA MET A 210 7.05 -34.08 -5.58
C MET A 210 6.41 -33.19 -4.52
N ALA A 211 6.60 -31.89 -4.67
CA ALA A 211 5.86 -30.88 -3.91
C ALA A 211 5.14 -29.96 -4.90
N ILE A 212 3.88 -29.65 -4.60
CA ILE A 212 3.06 -28.69 -5.33
C ILE A 212 2.58 -27.65 -4.31
N SER A 213 2.71 -26.38 -4.66
CA SER A 213 2.13 -25.26 -3.91
C SER A 213 1.28 -24.42 -4.83
N VAL A 214 0.05 -24.13 -4.42
CA VAL A 214 -0.87 -23.23 -5.11
C VAL A 214 -1.40 -22.22 -4.10
N ASN A 215 -1.42 -20.96 -4.50
CA ASN A 215 -1.98 -19.88 -3.69
C ASN A 215 -2.76 -18.91 -4.58
N GLY A 216 -3.91 -18.48 -4.12
CA GLY A 216 -4.70 -17.40 -4.73
C GLY A 216 -5.09 -16.38 -3.69
N SER A 217 -5.16 -15.12 -4.09
CA SER A 217 -5.55 -13.99 -3.26
C SER A 217 -6.36 -12.99 -4.07
N ILE A 218 -7.41 -12.47 -3.46
CA ILE A 218 -8.15 -11.30 -3.95
C ILE A 218 -8.13 -10.28 -2.83
N LYS A 219 -7.65 -9.07 -3.14
CA LYS A 219 -7.51 -7.97 -2.18
C LYS A 219 -8.15 -6.71 -2.75
N GLN A 220 -9.02 -6.08 -1.98
CA GLN A 220 -9.54 -4.74 -2.21
C GLN A 220 -8.93 -3.81 -1.16
N ASN A 221 -8.43 -2.67 -1.60
CA ASN A 221 -7.87 -1.64 -0.74
C ASN A 221 -8.51 -0.31 -1.08
N ASP A 222 -9.23 0.28 -0.13
CA ASP A 222 -9.86 1.58 -0.25
C ASP A 222 -8.97 2.61 0.46
N MET A 223 -8.64 3.69 -0.25
CA MET A 223 -7.62 4.66 0.17
C MET A 223 -8.16 6.09 0.08
N MET A 224 -7.68 6.95 0.97
CA MET A 224 -7.91 8.40 0.97
C MET A 224 -6.62 9.18 0.66
N SER A 225 -5.79 8.62 -0.23
CA SER A 225 -4.52 9.21 -0.63
C SER A 225 -4.70 10.03 -1.91
N GLY A 226 -5.11 11.26 -1.81
CA GLY A 226 -5.48 12.14 -2.94
C GLY A 226 -4.53 12.26 -4.13
N GLY A 227 -3.45 11.54 -4.19
CA GLY A 227 -2.53 11.45 -5.34
C GLY A 227 -1.74 12.73 -5.62
N ASN A 228 -0.62 12.53 -6.29
CA ASN A 228 0.32 13.57 -6.68
C ASN A 228 -0.29 14.43 -7.80
N THR A 229 -0.72 15.64 -7.49
CA THR A 229 -1.00 16.63 -8.53
C THR A 229 -0.11 17.85 -8.31
N THR A 230 0.50 18.30 -9.39
CA THR A 230 1.31 19.49 -9.46
C THR A 230 0.46 20.72 -9.14
N GLY A 231 0.55 21.21 -7.93
CA GLY A 231 -0.04 22.50 -7.58
C GLY A 231 -1.04 22.45 -6.40
N GLY A 232 -0.55 22.63 -5.21
CA GLY A 232 -1.32 23.01 -4.02
C GLY A 232 -2.31 21.94 -3.50
N ALA A 233 -2.41 21.78 -2.20
CA ALA A 233 -3.46 21.07 -1.43
C ALA A 233 -3.89 19.65 -1.89
N THR A 234 -3.04 18.90 -2.52
CA THR A 234 -3.29 17.56 -3.04
C THR A 234 -2.51 16.54 -2.24
N GLY A 235 -2.79 16.56 -0.97
CA GLY A 235 -2.28 15.58 -0.07
C GLY A 235 -3.35 14.53 0.24
N SER A 236 -2.99 13.56 1.03
CA SER A 236 -3.93 12.68 1.71
C SER A 236 -4.94 13.53 2.51
N ILE A 237 -6.10 12.98 2.81
CA ILE A 237 -7.09 13.61 3.69
C ILE A 237 -6.46 14.07 5.02
N SER A 238 -5.45 13.34 5.51
CA SER A 238 -4.69 13.74 6.71
C SER A 238 -3.97 15.07 6.52
N ASN A 239 -3.36 15.32 5.35
CA ASN A 239 -2.73 16.63 5.08
C ASN A 239 -3.77 17.74 4.99
N VAL A 240 -4.95 17.46 4.43
CA VAL A 240 -6.06 18.44 4.40
C VAL A 240 -6.49 18.77 5.82
N ALA A 241 -6.66 17.75 6.68
CA ALA A 241 -7.02 17.97 8.09
C ALA A 241 -5.99 18.82 8.86
N LEU A 242 -4.70 18.55 8.64
CA LEU A 242 -3.60 19.27 9.30
C LEU A 242 -3.41 20.71 8.81
N SER A 243 -3.79 21.00 7.56
CA SER A 243 -3.61 22.31 6.94
C SER A 243 -4.87 23.17 6.92
N SER A 244 -6.02 22.61 7.25
CA SER A 244 -7.29 23.33 7.27
C SER A 244 -7.40 24.26 8.47
N ALA A 245 -8.04 25.41 8.27
CA ALA A 245 -8.32 26.33 9.38
C ALA A 245 -9.22 25.65 10.41
N PRO A 246 -8.99 25.84 11.73
CA PRO A 246 -9.69 25.12 12.80
C PRO A 246 -11.11 25.65 13.06
N TYR A 247 -11.87 25.89 12.01
CA TYR A 247 -13.27 26.30 12.08
C TYR A 247 -14.07 25.86 10.88
N VAL A 248 -15.39 25.73 11.06
CA VAL A 248 -16.34 25.41 10.01
C VAL A 248 -17.10 26.66 9.60
N LYS A 249 -17.17 26.91 8.30
CA LYS A 249 -18.11 27.91 7.74
C LYS A 249 -19.50 27.27 7.65
N SER A 250 -20.56 28.03 7.94
CA SER A 250 -21.92 27.58 7.64
C SER A 250 -22.08 27.38 6.12
N GLN A 251 -23.02 26.50 5.72
CA GLN A 251 -23.29 26.26 4.30
C GLN A 251 -23.71 27.56 3.59
N GLU A 252 -24.55 28.38 4.24
CA GLU A 252 -24.97 29.68 3.71
C GLU A 252 -23.77 30.63 3.54
N GLU A 253 -22.87 30.65 4.50
CA GLU A 253 -21.65 31.45 4.42
C GLU A 253 -20.73 30.97 3.28
N MET A 254 -20.57 29.65 3.13
CA MET A 254 -19.77 29.08 2.05
C MET A 254 -20.35 29.44 0.67
N GLU A 255 -21.65 29.34 0.48
CA GLU A 255 -22.31 29.69 -0.77
C GLU A 255 -22.17 31.16 -1.12
N LEU A 256 -22.26 32.04 -0.13
CA LEU A 256 -22.25 33.48 -0.32
C LEU A 256 -20.83 34.08 -0.47
N THR A 257 -19.85 33.50 0.24
CA THR A 257 -18.48 34.07 0.31
C THR A 257 -17.46 33.35 -0.57
N THR A 258 -17.78 32.13 -1.02
CA THR A 258 -16.84 31.26 -1.72
C THR A 258 -17.52 30.66 -2.96
N PRO A 259 -17.56 31.38 -4.10
CA PRO A 259 -18.32 30.94 -5.29
C PRO A 259 -17.78 29.66 -5.90
N ASN A 260 -16.49 29.38 -5.83
CA ASN A 260 -15.91 28.17 -6.35
C ASN A 260 -16.14 26.99 -5.38
N LEU A 261 -16.73 25.91 -5.90
CA LEU A 261 -17.04 24.71 -5.12
C LEU A 261 -15.79 24.10 -4.47
N ALA A 262 -14.68 24.05 -5.18
CA ALA A 262 -13.45 23.47 -4.67
C ALA A 262 -12.84 24.24 -3.49
N ASP A 263 -13.04 25.57 -3.45
CA ASP A 263 -12.59 26.39 -2.33
C ASP A 263 -13.44 26.20 -1.07
N ARG A 264 -14.60 25.56 -1.20
CA ARG A 264 -15.48 25.14 -0.11
C ARG A 264 -15.13 23.78 0.47
N ALA A 265 -14.23 23.03 -0.20
CA ALA A 265 -13.89 21.67 0.18
C ALA A 265 -13.38 21.63 1.64
N THR A 266 -13.97 20.75 2.39
CA THR A 266 -13.59 20.41 3.77
C THR A 266 -13.06 18.99 3.81
N VAL A 267 -12.62 18.54 4.96
CA VAL A 267 -12.25 17.14 5.19
C VAL A 267 -13.43 16.21 4.88
N TRP A 268 -14.65 16.57 5.26
CA TRP A 268 -15.87 15.79 4.97
C TRP A 268 -16.13 15.67 3.46
N THR A 269 -15.88 16.74 2.70
CA THR A 269 -16.00 16.72 1.24
C THR A 269 -15.07 15.66 0.62
N TRP A 270 -13.87 15.48 1.20
CA TRP A 270 -12.97 14.43 0.73
C TRP A 270 -13.51 13.02 1.00
N VAL A 271 -14.09 12.78 2.18
CA VAL A 271 -14.70 11.48 2.51
C VAL A 271 -15.86 11.18 1.58
N GLU A 272 -16.68 12.18 1.26
CA GLU A 272 -17.90 12.01 0.47
C GLU A 272 -17.63 11.95 -1.04
N ASP A 273 -16.69 12.72 -1.55
CA ASP A 273 -16.57 13.04 -2.98
C ASP A 273 -15.30 12.51 -3.66
N TYR A 274 -14.48 11.78 -2.91
CA TYR A 274 -13.30 11.10 -3.42
C TYR A 274 -13.45 9.57 -3.36
N ASP A 275 -13.07 8.88 -4.44
CA ASP A 275 -12.90 7.43 -4.44
C ASP A 275 -11.45 7.08 -4.84
N ASP A 276 -10.89 6.06 -4.20
CA ASP A 276 -9.60 5.47 -4.57
C ASP A 276 -9.61 4.00 -4.16
N THR A 277 -10.08 3.15 -5.04
CA THR A 277 -10.20 1.72 -4.80
C THR A 277 -9.22 0.96 -5.68
N THR A 278 -8.47 0.06 -5.07
CA THR A 278 -7.57 -0.86 -5.77
C THR A 278 -8.00 -2.30 -5.51
N ILE A 279 -8.23 -3.06 -6.58
CA ILE A 279 -8.50 -4.50 -6.52
C ILE A 279 -7.30 -5.24 -7.10
N GLU A 280 -6.67 -6.10 -6.31
CA GLU A 280 -5.55 -6.93 -6.74
C GLU A 280 -5.93 -8.42 -6.66
N LYS A 281 -5.77 -9.13 -7.77
CA LYS A 281 -5.99 -10.57 -7.91
C LYS A 281 -4.64 -11.23 -8.17
N THR A 282 -4.23 -12.14 -7.32
CA THR A 282 -2.94 -12.83 -7.43
C THR A 282 -3.15 -14.33 -7.47
N PHE A 283 -2.44 -15.00 -8.37
CA PHE A 283 -2.37 -16.45 -8.43
C PHE A 283 -0.91 -16.89 -8.53
N ARG A 284 -0.50 -17.84 -7.71
CA ARG A 284 0.84 -18.41 -7.73
C ARG A 284 0.77 -19.94 -7.69
N GLY A 285 1.59 -20.57 -8.51
CA GLY A 285 1.78 -22.01 -8.51
C GLY A 285 3.26 -22.36 -8.54
N SER A 286 3.63 -23.45 -7.88
CA SER A 286 4.97 -24.05 -7.97
C SER A 286 4.92 -25.57 -7.93
N LEU A 287 5.85 -26.16 -8.62
CA LEU A 287 6.15 -27.59 -8.65
C LEU A 287 7.63 -27.77 -8.33
N ASP A 288 7.94 -28.64 -7.39
CA ASP A 288 9.29 -29.10 -7.07
C ASP A 288 9.31 -30.63 -7.21
N LEU A 289 10.14 -31.15 -8.11
CA LEU A 289 10.34 -32.57 -8.32
C LEU A 289 11.78 -32.90 -7.98
N ASN A 290 11.99 -33.78 -6.99
CA ASN A 290 13.31 -34.26 -6.63
C ASN A 290 13.41 -35.73 -6.99
N TRP A 291 14.41 -36.09 -7.84
CA TRP A 291 14.69 -37.44 -8.27
C TRP A 291 16.12 -37.84 -7.86
N LYS A 292 16.21 -38.78 -6.93
CA LYS A 292 17.48 -39.43 -6.52
C LYS A 292 17.85 -40.51 -7.59
N ILE A 293 18.66 -40.10 -8.58
CA ILE A 293 19.07 -40.98 -9.70
C ILE A 293 19.99 -42.10 -9.19
N PHE A 294 21.00 -41.68 -8.41
CA PHE A 294 21.93 -42.58 -7.72
C PHE A 294 22.09 -42.13 -6.27
N LYS A 295 22.76 -42.93 -5.44
CA LYS A 295 23.03 -42.54 -4.05
C LYS A 295 23.82 -41.22 -3.91
N PHE A 296 24.62 -40.90 -4.92
CA PHE A 296 25.49 -39.74 -4.97
C PHE A 296 25.00 -38.63 -5.90
N LEU A 297 23.93 -38.86 -6.70
CA LEU A 297 23.44 -37.91 -7.70
C LEU A 297 21.95 -37.78 -7.61
N SER A 298 21.47 -36.55 -7.43
CA SER A 298 20.06 -36.18 -7.53
C SER A 298 19.85 -35.10 -8.57
N TYR A 299 18.65 -35.08 -9.14
CA TYR A 299 18.15 -34.06 -10.03
C TYR A 299 16.95 -33.41 -9.40
N ASN A 300 16.91 -32.08 -9.42
CA ASN A 300 15.80 -31.26 -8.94
C ASN A 300 15.30 -30.40 -10.09
N LEU A 301 14.02 -30.58 -10.43
CA LEU A 301 13.26 -29.70 -11.31
C LEU A 301 12.35 -28.83 -10.44
N ARG A 302 12.53 -27.53 -10.51
CA ARG A 302 11.60 -26.56 -9.92
C ARG A 302 11.02 -25.71 -11.01
N ALA A 303 9.70 -25.63 -11.06
CA ALA A 303 8.97 -24.75 -11.97
C ALA A 303 7.93 -23.98 -11.17
N GLY A 304 7.74 -22.71 -11.49
CA GLY A 304 6.72 -21.92 -10.82
C GLY A 304 6.45 -20.61 -11.53
N GLY A 305 5.36 -19.98 -11.12
CA GLY A 305 4.99 -18.68 -11.66
C GLY A 305 4.02 -17.93 -10.75
N ASN A 306 3.94 -16.66 -11.01
CA ASN A 306 3.06 -15.73 -10.35
C ASN A 306 2.40 -14.83 -11.39
N ILE A 307 1.09 -14.62 -11.24
CA ILE A 307 0.30 -13.66 -12.03
C ILE A 307 -0.36 -12.74 -11.02
N SER A 308 -0.25 -11.43 -11.25
CA SER A 308 -0.93 -10.39 -10.47
C SER A 308 -1.60 -9.43 -11.44
N ILE A 309 -2.89 -9.20 -11.23
CA ILE A 309 -3.73 -8.24 -11.95
C ILE A 309 -4.22 -7.25 -10.92
N GLN A 310 -3.94 -5.98 -11.13
CA GLN A 310 -4.33 -4.90 -10.25
C GLN A 310 -5.08 -3.84 -11.06
N ASP A 311 -6.30 -3.56 -10.64
CA ASP A 311 -7.18 -2.55 -11.17
C ASP A 311 -7.32 -1.45 -10.11
N ARG A 312 -7.02 -0.19 -10.45
CA ARG A 312 -7.19 0.95 -9.55
C ARG A 312 -8.02 2.03 -10.21
N ASP A 313 -9.13 2.36 -9.56
CA ASP A 313 -10.07 3.39 -9.97
C ASP A 313 -10.04 4.55 -8.97
N ARG A 314 -9.91 5.78 -9.50
CA ARG A 314 -9.99 6.99 -8.69
C ARG A 314 -10.98 7.96 -9.29
N TRP A 315 -11.75 8.60 -8.43
CA TRP A 315 -12.70 9.65 -8.78
C TRP A 315 -12.47 10.90 -7.94
N PHE A 316 -12.51 12.06 -8.59
CA PHE A 316 -12.48 13.38 -7.97
C PHE A 316 -13.71 14.16 -8.44
N ASN A 317 -14.64 14.43 -7.53
CA ASN A 317 -15.82 15.22 -7.83
C ASN A 317 -15.42 16.71 -8.05
N ILE A 318 -16.31 17.47 -8.67
CA ILE A 318 -16.15 18.93 -8.90
C ILE A 318 -16.04 19.76 -7.62
N THR A 319 -16.41 19.19 -6.49
CA THR A 319 -16.24 19.76 -5.13
C THR A 319 -14.78 19.72 -4.66
N LEU A 320 -13.93 18.93 -5.30
CA LEU A 320 -12.51 18.81 -5.02
C LEU A 320 -11.70 19.58 -6.07
N TYR A 321 -10.56 20.14 -5.67
CA TYR A 321 -9.74 20.99 -6.54
C TYR A 321 -9.41 20.35 -7.90
N THR A 322 -8.96 19.08 -7.87
CA THR A 322 -8.64 18.33 -9.11
C THR A 322 -9.88 18.12 -9.99
N GLY A 323 -10.99 17.75 -9.38
CA GLY A 323 -12.25 17.54 -10.10
C GLY A 323 -12.85 18.85 -10.60
N SER A 324 -12.80 19.91 -9.83
CA SER A 324 -13.27 21.25 -10.25
C SER A 324 -12.51 21.77 -11.47
N ALA A 325 -11.19 21.61 -11.47
CA ALA A 325 -10.35 22.07 -12.58
C ALA A 325 -10.59 21.33 -13.90
N GLN A 326 -11.17 20.12 -13.82
CA GLN A 326 -11.38 19.20 -14.93
C GLN A 326 -12.86 18.91 -15.24
N ASN A 327 -13.81 19.59 -14.55
CA ASN A 327 -15.23 19.32 -14.59
C ASN A 327 -15.56 17.84 -14.28
N GLY A 328 -15.05 17.33 -13.15
CA GLY A 328 -14.99 15.93 -12.78
C GLY A 328 -13.73 15.26 -13.35
N TYR A 329 -13.10 14.38 -12.59
CA TYR A 329 -11.86 13.74 -13.00
C TYR A 329 -11.82 12.28 -12.54
N ILE A 330 -11.60 11.36 -13.48
CA ILE A 330 -11.48 9.93 -13.24
C ILE A 330 -10.14 9.40 -13.76
N THR A 331 -9.54 8.49 -13.04
CA THR A 331 -8.40 7.71 -13.56
C THR A 331 -8.65 6.24 -13.32
N GLN A 332 -8.45 5.43 -14.36
CA GLN A 332 -8.46 3.97 -14.30
C GLN A 332 -7.08 3.46 -14.72
N SER A 333 -6.48 2.67 -13.86
CA SER A 333 -5.12 2.15 -14.07
C SER A 333 -5.12 0.64 -13.89
N ASP A 334 -4.68 -0.09 -14.94
CA ASP A 334 -4.52 -1.53 -14.90
C ASP A 334 -3.03 -1.86 -14.87
N PHE A 335 -2.62 -2.63 -13.88
CA PHE A 335 -1.26 -3.11 -13.74
C PHE A 335 -1.24 -4.63 -13.73
N ASN A 336 -0.83 -5.20 -14.88
CA ASN A 336 -0.71 -6.63 -15.07
C ASN A 336 0.76 -7.05 -14.95
N ARG A 337 1.03 -8.06 -14.15
CA ARG A 337 2.36 -8.61 -13.95
C ARG A 337 2.33 -10.12 -13.97
N SER A 338 3.30 -10.72 -14.68
CA SER A 338 3.54 -12.14 -14.64
C SER A 338 5.03 -12.46 -14.61
N ASN A 339 5.39 -13.48 -13.87
CA ASN A 339 6.73 -14.02 -13.87
C ASN A 339 6.67 -15.56 -13.81
N TYR A 340 7.57 -16.20 -14.54
CA TYR A 340 7.73 -17.66 -14.57
C TYR A 340 9.20 -17.99 -14.38
N SER A 341 9.46 -19.07 -13.67
CA SER A 341 10.81 -19.57 -13.41
C SER A 341 10.84 -21.08 -13.59
N VAL A 342 11.88 -21.57 -14.26
CA VAL A 342 12.17 -23.01 -14.37
C VAL A 342 13.63 -23.22 -14.03
N GLU A 343 13.88 -24.07 -13.05
CA GLU A 343 15.21 -24.43 -12.58
C GLU A 343 15.44 -25.92 -12.78
N ASN A 344 16.57 -26.27 -13.38
CA ASN A 344 17.04 -27.63 -13.54
C ASN A 344 18.40 -27.74 -12.86
N VAL A 345 18.48 -28.52 -11.77
CA VAL A 345 19.66 -28.57 -10.91
C VAL A 345 20.05 -30.00 -10.62
N PHE A 346 21.29 -30.32 -10.92
CA PHE A 346 21.93 -31.57 -10.50
C PHE A 346 22.73 -31.32 -9.22
N GLN A 347 22.61 -32.25 -8.26
CA GLN A 347 23.35 -32.23 -7.00
C GLN A 347 24.13 -33.51 -6.89
N PHE A 348 25.44 -33.37 -6.69
CA PHE A 348 26.37 -34.48 -6.50
C PHE A 348 26.91 -34.43 -5.07
N ASN A 349 26.72 -35.54 -4.33
CA ASN A 349 27.19 -35.68 -2.95
C ASN A 349 27.98 -36.98 -2.85
N HIS A 350 29.26 -36.88 -2.55
CA HIS A 350 30.12 -38.06 -2.45
C HIS A 350 31.19 -37.87 -1.38
N GLU A 351 31.35 -38.88 -0.52
CA GLU A 351 32.38 -38.93 0.49
C GLU A 351 33.50 -39.89 0.00
N VAL A 352 34.72 -39.34 -0.10
CA VAL A 352 35.94 -40.16 -0.25
C VAL A 352 36.48 -40.34 1.17
N LYS A 353 36.20 -41.51 1.75
CA LYS A 353 36.48 -41.84 3.15
C LYS A 353 37.81 -41.33 3.65
N GLY A 354 37.78 -40.51 4.70
CA GLY A 354 38.96 -39.98 5.38
C GLY A 354 39.76 -38.92 4.61
N ILE A 355 39.31 -38.51 3.40
CA ILE A 355 40.02 -37.56 2.54
C ILE A 355 39.15 -36.30 2.34
N VAL A 356 37.99 -36.43 1.70
CA VAL A 356 37.18 -35.27 1.31
C VAL A 356 35.71 -35.63 1.16
N ASP A 357 34.83 -34.78 1.67
CA ASP A 357 33.42 -34.71 1.37
C ASP A 357 33.17 -33.72 0.25
N ILE A 358 32.57 -34.17 -0.85
CA ILE A 358 32.28 -33.35 -2.02
C ILE A 358 30.79 -33.12 -2.08
N ASN A 359 30.40 -31.86 -2.07
CA ASN A 359 29.01 -31.43 -2.37
C ASN A 359 29.07 -30.46 -3.53
N ALA A 360 28.60 -30.86 -4.69
CA ALA A 360 28.62 -30.03 -5.89
C ALA A 360 27.21 -29.89 -6.45
N THR A 361 26.94 -28.71 -6.97
CA THR A 361 25.67 -28.36 -7.61
C THR A 361 25.94 -27.70 -8.95
N ALA A 362 25.23 -28.13 -10.00
CA ALA A 362 25.28 -27.49 -11.30
C ALA A 362 23.88 -27.42 -11.88
N GLY A 363 23.53 -26.31 -12.54
CA GLY A 363 22.19 -26.15 -13.05
C GLY A 363 22.02 -25.01 -14.04
N ILE A 364 20.82 -25.00 -14.60
CA ILE A 364 20.34 -23.99 -15.54
C ILE A 364 19.04 -23.45 -14.98
N THR A 365 18.91 -22.14 -14.97
CA THR A 365 17.66 -21.45 -14.60
C THR A 365 17.20 -20.56 -15.75
N TYR A 366 15.90 -20.58 -16.01
CA TYR A 366 15.26 -19.70 -16.97
C TYR A 366 14.15 -18.94 -16.27
N ASP A 367 14.22 -17.64 -16.33
CA ASP A 367 13.29 -16.72 -15.68
C ASP A 367 12.70 -15.75 -16.70
N THR A 368 11.41 -15.50 -16.60
CA THR A 368 10.74 -14.44 -17.36
C THR A 368 10.03 -13.50 -16.44
N TYR A 369 9.97 -12.25 -16.83
CA TYR A 369 9.17 -11.23 -16.17
C TYR A 369 8.51 -10.38 -17.24
N ARG A 370 7.24 -10.11 -17.06
CA ARG A 370 6.47 -9.16 -17.86
C ARG A 370 5.60 -8.31 -16.98
N SER A 371 5.61 -7.02 -17.20
CA SER A 371 4.62 -6.11 -16.63
C SER A 371 4.11 -5.12 -17.67
N LEU A 372 2.83 -4.80 -17.57
CA LEU A 372 2.15 -3.80 -18.38
C LEU A 372 1.33 -2.92 -17.43
N ASN A 373 1.54 -1.63 -17.51
CA ASN A 373 0.74 -0.63 -16.81
C ASN A 373 0.05 0.25 -17.84
N THR A 374 -1.27 0.32 -17.79
CA THR A 374 -2.11 1.21 -18.59
C THR A 374 -2.76 2.25 -17.70
N LEU A 375 -3.00 3.44 -18.23
CA LEU A 375 -3.68 4.52 -17.56
C LEU A 375 -4.65 5.21 -18.51
N THR A 376 -5.91 5.20 -18.16
CA THR A 376 -6.97 5.93 -18.84
C THR A 376 -7.43 7.06 -17.93
N VAL A 377 -7.59 8.24 -18.51
CA VAL A 377 -8.03 9.46 -17.82
C VAL A 377 -9.29 9.95 -18.48
N GLY A 378 -10.32 10.25 -17.69
CA GLY A 378 -11.55 10.86 -18.14
C GLY A 378 -11.81 12.19 -17.44
N ASN A 379 -12.35 13.16 -18.16
CA ASN A 379 -12.77 14.44 -17.61
C ASN A 379 -13.96 15.03 -18.38
N ASP A 380 -14.45 16.18 -17.95
CA ASP A 380 -15.57 16.91 -18.56
C ASP A 380 -16.88 16.12 -18.50
N PHE A 381 -17.37 15.92 -17.29
CA PHE A 381 -18.59 15.14 -17.04
C PHE A 381 -19.84 16.02 -17.02
N ASN A 382 -20.93 15.51 -17.61
CA ASN A 382 -22.27 16.08 -17.49
C ASN A 382 -23.07 15.45 -16.35
N ASN A 383 -22.62 14.32 -15.80
CA ASN A 383 -23.24 13.61 -14.70
C ASN A 383 -22.16 12.98 -13.81
N TYR A 384 -22.19 13.30 -12.53
CA TYR A 384 -21.18 12.88 -11.53
C TYR A 384 -21.63 11.67 -10.70
N SER A 385 -22.88 11.22 -10.84
CA SER A 385 -23.47 10.15 -10.00
C SER A 385 -22.81 8.80 -10.18
N PHE A 386 -22.19 8.54 -11.33
CA PHE A 386 -21.51 7.27 -11.61
C PHE A 386 -20.12 7.18 -10.99
N ARG A 387 -19.54 8.30 -10.55
CA ARG A 387 -18.23 8.36 -9.87
C ARG A 387 -17.14 7.56 -10.61
N SER A 388 -16.41 6.68 -9.92
CA SER A 388 -15.35 5.85 -10.51
C SER A 388 -15.82 4.87 -11.61
N ASN A 389 -17.13 4.57 -11.67
CA ASN A 389 -17.73 3.76 -12.74
C ASN A 389 -18.16 4.60 -13.98
N GLY A 390 -17.94 5.89 -13.94
CA GLY A 390 -18.46 6.85 -14.91
C GLY A 390 -17.61 7.12 -16.13
N MET A 391 -16.54 6.37 -16.42
CA MET A 391 -15.65 6.64 -17.55
C MET A 391 -16.38 6.82 -18.88
N HIS A 392 -17.45 6.06 -19.12
CA HIS A 392 -18.28 6.14 -20.33
C HIS A 392 -19.09 7.45 -20.46
N MET A 393 -19.17 8.25 -19.39
CA MET A 393 -19.87 9.54 -19.34
C MET A 393 -18.90 10.73 -19.49
N ALA A 394 -17.59 10.48 -19.58
CA ALA A 394 -16.59 11.53 -19.75
C ALA A 394 -16.72 12.17 -21.14
N GLY A 395 -16.73 13.50 -21.20
CA GLY A 395 -16.68 14.26 -22.45
C GLY A 395 -15.35 14.10 -23.18
N ASN A 396 -14.25 13.93 -22.40
CA ASN A 396 -12.93 13.68 -22.93
C ASN A 396 -12.33 12.44 -22.24
N VAL A 397 -11.81 11.52 -23.06
CA VAL A 397 -11.07 10.34 -22.59
C VAL A 397 -9.68 10.32 -23.20
N GLU A 398 -8.66 10.24 -22.36
CA GLU A 398 -7.26 10.17 -22.79
C GLU A 398 -6.64 8.85 -22.37
N TYR A 399 -6.10 8.10 -23.31
CA TYR A 399 -5.30 6.91 -23.07
C TYR A 399 -3.82 7.30 -22.98
N LYS A 400 -3.22 7.17 -21.80
CA LYS A 400 -1.80 7.43 -21.62
C LYS A 400 -0.98 6.30 -22.24
N GLN A 401 0.22 6.63 -22.73
CA GLN A 401 1.10 5.63 -23.30
C GLN A 401 1.39 4.52 -22.26
N PRO A 402 1.18 3.24 -22.62
CA PRO A 402 1.43 2.13 -21.70
C PRO A 402 2.91 2.06 -21.30
N ALA A 403 3.15 1.76 -20.01
CA ALA A 403 4.48 1.42 -19.53
C ALA A 403 4.63 -0.11 -19.51
N GLN A 404 5.56 -0.63 -20.31
CA GLN A 404 5.85 -2.07 -20.39
C GLN A 404 7.28 -2.34 -19.97
N ARG A 405 7.46 -3.43 -19.22
CA ARG A 405 8.78 -3.96 -18.87
C ARG A 405 8.75 -5.46 -19.02
N ASP A 406 9.60 -5.96 -19.91
CA ASP A 406 9.77 -7.40 -20.16
C ASP A 406 11.26 -7.73 -20.07
N TYR A 407 11.59 -8.85 -19.46
CA TYR A 407 12.91 -9.43 -19.54
C TYR A 407 12.84 -10.96 -19.48
N GLN A 408 13.85 -11.58 -20.02
CA GLN A 408 14.12 -13.02 -19.93
C GLN A 408 15.55 -13.17 -19.45
N LEU A 409 15.81 -14.15 -18.61
CA LEU A 409 17.12 -14.39 -18.06
C LEU A 409 17.39 -15.91 -18.10
N LEU A 410 18.40 -16.29 -18.85
CA LEU A 410 18.94 -17.64 -18.85
C LEU A 410 20.24 -17.64 -18.05
N SER A 411 20.32 -18.49 -17.03
CA SER A 411 21.49 -18.49 -16.16
C SER A 411 22.04 -19.90 -16.02
N PHE A 412 23.36 -19.99 -15.99
CA PHE A 412 24.12 -21.19 -15.67
C PHE A 412 24.77 -21.02 -14.32
N LEU A 413 24.65 -21.99 -13.43
CA LEU A 413 25.26 -21.96 -12.13
C LEU A 413 26.04 -23.24 -11.85
N ALA A 414 27.16 -23.10 -11.17
CA ALA A 414 27.88 -24.21 -10.59
C ALA A 414 28.50 -23.81 -9.24
N ARG A 415 28.43 -24.71 -8.27
CA ARG A 415 29.01 -24.54 -6.95
C ARG A 415 29.60 -25.86 -6.48
N ALA A 416 30.77 -25.80 -5.84
CA ALA A 416 31.41 -26.93 -5.18
C ALA A 416 31.78 -26.53 -3.75
N ASN A 417 31.41 -27.37 -2.81
CA ASN A 417 31.84 -27.30 -1.42
C ASN A 417 32.67 -28.56 -1.15
N LEU A 418 33.92 -28.39 -0.75
CA LEU A 418 34.84 -29.47 -0.43
C LEU A 418 35.19 -29.36 1.06
N SER A 419 35.02 -30.45 1.78
CA SER A 419 35.35 -30.55 3.20
C SER A 419 36.40 -31.60 3.40
N PHE A 420 37.62 -31.20 3.73
CA PHE A 420 38.76 -32.08 3.88
C PHE A 420 39.03 -32.42 5.35
N LEU A 421 39.56 -33.62 5.61
CA LEU A 421 39.99 -34.10 6.89
C LEU A 421 38.93 -33.93 7.99
N GLN A 422 37.74 -34.46 7.74
CA GLN A 422 36.56 -34.40 8.65
C GLN A 422 36.13 -32.98 9.02
N GLY A 423 36.16 -32.05 8.05
CA GLY A 423 35.71 -30.68 8.23
C GLY A 423 36.77 -29.70 8.76
N ARG A 424 38.05 -30.14 8.85
CA ARG A 424 39.14 -29.25 9.29
C ARG A 424 39.45 -28.14 8.30
N TYR A 425 39.28 -28.39 6.99
CA TYR A 425 39.45 -27.41 5.94
C TYR A 425 38.21 -27.42 5.03
N LEU A 426 37.67 -26.24 4.82
CA LEU A 426 36.49 -26.04 3.96
C LEU A 426 36.86 -25.14 2.79
N LEU A 427 36.57 -25.60 1.57
CA LEU A 427 36.74 -24.81 0.37
C LEU A 427 35.37 -24.71 -0.34
N THR A 428 34.97 -23.50 -0.64
CA THR A 428 33.78 -23.23 -1.46
C THR A 428 34.17 -22.44 -2.70
N ALA A 429 33.78 -22.93 -3.85
CA ALA A 429 33.89 -22.22 -5.11
C ALA A 429 32.51 -22.16 -5.77
N SER A 430 32.15 -21.02 -6.37
CA SER A 430 30.89 -20.86 -7.11
C SER A 430 31.11 -19.94 -8.31
N ILE A 431 30.39 -20.25 -9.37
CA ILE A 431 30.32 -19.46 -10.60
C ILE A 431 28.88 -19.38 -11.05
N ARG A 432 28.47 -18.24 -11.55
CA ARG A 432 27.18 -18.02 -12.19
C ARG A 432 27.39 -17.08 -13.38
N GLY A 433 26.78 -17.43 -14.49
CA GLY A 433 26.66 -16.58 -15.67
C GLY A 433 25.19 -16.34 -15.97
N ASP A 434 24.81 -15.07 -16.10
CA ASP A 434 23.47 -14.61 -16.43
C ASP A 434 23.52 -13.96 -17.83
N GLY A 435 22.55 -14.33 -18.73
CA GLY A 435 22.47 -13.81 -20.07
C GLY A 435 21.05 -13.74 -20.64
#